data_f4279efb6031afd3851a1702d0010023
#
_entry.id   f4279efb6031afd3851a1702d0010023
#
_cell.length_a   1.000
_cell.length_b   1.000
_cell.length_c   1.000
_cell.angle_alpha   90.00
_cell.angle_beta   90.00
_cell.angle_gamma   90.00
#
_symmetry.space_group_name_H-M   'P 1'
#
loop_
_entity.id
_entity.type
_entity.pdbx_description
1 polymer ?
#
loop_
_entity_poly.entity_id
_entity_poly.type
_entity_poly.pdbx_seq_one_letter_code
_entity_poly.pdbx_strand_id
1 'polypeptide(L)'
;NEYSHDLFTKKALDYIQENKDHPFFLYLAYTIPHLQWQVPDYDQYENKNWPKNMKIQAAMISRMSKDVGKISKLLEEFGLDENTLIIFSSDNGAHGKGETLKLFKSSGNLRGKKRDMYDGGVRSPTFAYWPGTIEQGEVSDHISAFWDVLPTLSELTAEPINGCLLYTSDAADEQW
;
A
#
# COMPACT_ATOMS: atom_id res chain seq x y z
N ASN A 1 12.12 1.86 23.92
CA ASN A 1 10.98 2.37 23.13
C ASN A 1 10.96 1.59 21.81
N GLU A 2 9.80 1.03 21.49
CA GLU A 2 9.61 0.29 20.25
C GLU A 2 8.95 1.22 19.21
N TYR A 3 9.29 1.04 17.95
CA TYR A 3 8.68 1.79 16.85
C TYR A 3 7.46 1.04 16.35
N SER A 4 6.30 1.68 16.36
CA SER A 4 5.02 1.03 16.08
C SER A 4 4.97 0.33 14.71
N HIS A 5 5.58 0.91 13.69
CA HIS A 5 5.66 0.30 12.37
C HIS A 5 6.39 -1.05 12.39
N ASP A 6 7.50 -1.14 13.14
CA ASP A 6 8.27 -2.38 13.27
C ASP A 6 7.45 -3.48 13.97
N LEU A 7 6.64 -3.08 14.96
CA LEU A 7 5.72 -4.01 15.62
C LEU A 7 4.65 -4.53 14.67
N PHE A 8 4.08 -3.67 13.81
CA PHE A 8 3.12 -4.11 12.80
C PHE A 8 3.76 -5.10 11.82
N THR A 9 4.96 -4.78 11.32
CA THR A 9 5.69 -5.70 10.44
C THR A 9 5.98 -7.02 11.12
N LYS A 10 6.47 -6.99 12.36
CA LYS A 10 6.71 -8.21 13.13
C LYS A 10 5.44 -9.05 13.26
N LYS A 11 4.33 -8.43 13.64
CA LYS A 11 3.03 -9.13 13.76
C LYS A 11 2.53 -9.70 12.44
N ALA A 12 2.77 -9.02 11.32
CA ALA A 12 2.43 -9.52 10.00
C ALA A 12 3.24 -10.76 9.64
N LEU A 13 4.56 -10.75 9.90
CA LEU A 13 5.44 -11.89 9.65
C LEU A 13 5.08 -13.08 10.56
N ASP A 14 4.86 -12.83 11.85
CA ASP A 14 4.41 -13.85 12.81
C ASP A 14 3.08 -14.49 12.33
N TYR A 15 2.11 -13.67 11.90
CA TYR A 15 0.81 -14.12 11.42
C TYR A 15 0.92 -15.00 10.15
N ILE A 16 1.74 -14.60 9.18
CA ILE A 16 1.98 -15.40 7.97
C ILE A 16 2.58 -16.75 8.34
N GLN A 17 3.57 -16.77 9.25
CA GLN A 17 4.20 -18.00 9.69
C GLN A 17 3.23 -18.94 10.42
N GLU A 18 2.36 -18.39 11.27
CA GLU A 18 1.36 -19.16 12.02
C GLU A 18 0.24 -19.73 11.13
N ASN A 19 -0.03 -19.08 9.99
CA ASN A 19 -1.12 -19.45 9.09
C ASN A 19 -0.67 -20.04 7.74
N LYS A 20 0.63 -20.34 7.57
CA LYS A 20 1.20 -20.78 6.29
C LYS A 20 0.57 -22.05 5.71
N ASP A 21 -0.03 -22.89 6.53
CA ASP A 21 -0.66 -24.15 6.14
C ASP A 21 -2.18 -24.02 5.90
N HIS A 22 -2.71 -22.80 5.98
CA HIS A 22 -4.13 -22.48 5.81
C HIS A 22 -4.34 -21.26 4.91
N PRO A 23 -5.48 -21.15 4.23
CA PRO A 23 -5.87 -19.90 3.58
C PRO A 23 -5.95 -18.77 4.60
N PHE A 24 -5.43 -17.59 4.27
CA PHE A 24 -5.49 -16.42 5.14
C PHE A 24 -5.78 -15.15 4.36
N PHE A 25 -6.31 -14.16 5.06
CA PHE A 25 -6.44 -12.78 4.62
C PHE A 25 -5.74 -11.88 5.63
N LEU A 26 -4.81 -11.06 5.16
CA LEU A 26 -4.10 -10.09 5.98
C LEU A 26 -4.31 -8.66 5.46
N TYR A 27 -5.01 -7.84 6.23
CA TYR A 27 -5.09 -6.41 5.98
C TYR A 27 -4.06 -5.67 6.85
N LEU A 28 -2.97 -5.26 6.24
CA LEU A 28 -1.85 -4.61 6.91
C LEU A 28 -1.91 -3.09 6.72
N ALA A 29 -2.61 -2.41 7.61
CA ALA A 29 -2.82 -0.97 7.57
C ALA A 29 -1.62 -0.20 8.14
N TYR A 30 -0.55 -0.07 7.39
CA TYR A 30 0.60 0.75 7.76
C TYR A 30 0.23 2.23 7.88
N THR A 31 0.71 2.87 8.95
CA THR A 31 0.46 4.29 9.20
C THR A 31 1.49 5.22 8.60
N ILE A 32 2.70 4.72 8.30
CA ILE A 32 3.73 5.52 7.65
C ILE A 32 3.47 5.61 6.14
N PRO A 33 3.86 6.73 5.50
CA PRO A 33 4.59 7.88 6.01
C PRO A 33 3.70 9.04 6.50
N HIS A 34 2.60 8.78 7.19
CA HIS A 34 1.71 9.81 7.72
C HIS A 34 2.41 10.71 8.76
N LEU A 35 1.93 11.92 8.94
CA LEU A 35 2.29 12.79 10.06
C LEU A 35 1.81 12.14 11.40
N GLN A 36 2.51 12.23 12.51
CA GLN A 36 3.78 12.95 12.74
C GLN A 36 4.97 12.13 12.26
N TRP A 37 5.84 12.77 11.49
CA TRP A 37 7.01 12.09 10.93
C TRP A 37 8.04 11.77 12.01
N GLN A 38 8.20 10.48 12.26
CA GLN A 38 9.18 9.92 13.19
C GLN A 38 9.75 8.63 12.61
N VAL A 39 11.03 8.43 12.81
CA VAL A 39 11.73 7.21 12.39
C VAL A 39 12.90 6.98 13.35
N PRO A 40 13.25 5.74 13.69
CA PRO A 40 14.36 5.43 14.60
C PRO A 40 15.72 5.93 14.09
N ASP A 41 15.95 5.85 12.79
CA ASP A 41 17.19 6.26 12.12
C ASP A 41 16.88 6.78 10.71
N TYR A 42 17.81 7.52 10.12
CA TYR A 42 17.65 8.07 8.77
C TYR A 42 18.21 7.17 7.68
N ASP A 43 18.84 6.05 8.06
CA ASP A 43 19.42 5.07 7.15
C ASP A 43 20.32 5.76 6.08
N GLN A 44 20.17 5.41 4.82
CA GLN A 44 20.91 5.98 3.68
C GLN A 44 20.75 7.50 3.49
N TYR A 45 19.86 8.13 4.22
CA TYR A 45 19.57 9.56 4.12
C TYR A 45 20.31 10.41 5.17
N GLU A 46 21.06 9.81 6.11
CA GLU A 46 21.76 10.52 7.20
C GLU A 46 22.64 11.67 6.67
N ASN A 47 23.45 11.39 5.66
CA ASN A 47 24.40 12.32 5.09
C ASN A 47 23.86 13.18 3.93
N LYS A 48 22.56 13.11 3.63
CA LYS A 48 21.97 13.97 2.60
C LYS A 48 21.88 15.42 3.10
N ASN A 49 22.21 16.37 2.24
CA ASN A 49 22.00 17.79 2.52
C ASN A 49 20.53 18.19 2.29
N TRP A 50 19.63 17.53 3.04
CA TRP A 50 18.19 17.76 3.00
C TRP A 50 17.69 18.25 4.35
N PRO A 51 16.61 19.04 4.40
CA PRO A 51 15.93 19.34 5.66
C PRO A 51 15.56 18.06 6.42
N LYS A 52 15.60 18.14 7.75
CA LYS A 52 15.37 16.99 8.64
C LYS A 52 14.08 16.23 8.34
N ASN A 53 12.98 16.95 8.13
CA ASN A 53 11.68 16.37 7.82
C ASN A 53 11.68 15.55 6.51
N MET A 54 12.48 15.95 5.52
CA MET A 54 12.60 15.20 4.26
C MET A 54 13.39 13.90 4.44
N LYS A 55 14.46 13.92 5.26
CA LYS A 55 15.20 12.72 5.62
C LYS A 55 14.28 11.72 6.32
N ILE A 56 13.48 12.19 7.28
CA ILE A 56 12.52 11.36 8.02
C ILE A 56 11.51 10.73 7.07
N GLN A 57 10.87 11.51 6.22
CA GLN A 57 9.86 11.01 5.28
C GLN A 57 10.45 9.96 4.31
N ALA A 58 11.61 10.23 3.74
CA ALA A 58 12.30 9.29 2.87
C ALA A 58 12.67 7.99 3.61
N ALA A 59 13.17 8.10 4.84
CA ALA A 59 13.52 6.94 5.66
C ALA A 59 12.29 6.11 6.05
N MET A 60 11.17 6.74 6.39
CA MET A 60 9.89 6.05 6.63
C MET A 60 9.44 5.24 5.41
N ILE A 61 9.47 5.84 4.22
CA ILE A 61 9.07 5.17 2.97
C ILE A 61 10.02 4.00 2.65
N SER A 62 11.34 4.21 2.77
CA SER A 62 12.32 3.14 2.55
C SER A 62 12.18 2.00 3.55
N ARG A 63 11.84 2.30 4.81
CA ARG A 63 11.59 1.29 5.84
C ARG A 63 10.37 0.45 5.46
N MET A 64 9.26 1.07 5.09
CA MET A 64 8.06 0.38 4.61
C MET A 64 8.37 -0.50 3.38
N SER A 65 9.11 0.03 2.42
CA SER A 65 9.51 -0.74 1.23
C SER A 65 10.36 -1.98 1.59
N LYS A 66 11.31 -1.85 2.52
CA LYS A 66 12.09 -2.98 3.03
C LYS A 66 11.19 -4.03 3.72
N ASP A 67 10.17 -3.57 4.43
CA ASP A 67 9.28 -4.47 5.17
C ASP A 67 8.29 -5.19 4.25
N VAL A 68 7.79 -4.56 3.20
CA VAL A 68 7.07 -5.24 2.12
C VAL A 68 7.97 -6.32 1.47
N GLY A 69 9.24 -5.99 1.23
CA GLY A 69 10.21 -6.96 0.72
C GLY A 69 10.43 -8.16 1.66
N LYS A 70 10.42 -7.96 3.00
CA LYS A 70 10.50 -9.09 3.96
C LYS A 70 9.27 -9.99 3.89
N ILE A 71 8.08 -9.41 3.71
CA ILE A 71 6.83 -10.16 3.57
C ILE A 71 6.87 -11.01 2.29
N SER A 72 7.21 -10.40 1.14
CA SER A 72 7.32 -11.13 -0.12
C SER A 72 8.33 -12.27 -0.03
N LYS A 73 9.49 -12.01 0.57
CA LYS A 73 10.52 -13.03 0.77
C LYS A 73 10.08 -14.18 1.67
N LEU A 74 9.34 -13.89 2.74
CA LEU A 74 8.82 -14.92 3.63
C LEU A 74 7.80 -15.82 2.93
N LEU A 75 6.95 -15.24 2.08
CA LEU A 75 6.00 -16.00 1.25
C LEU A 75 6.75 -16.91 0.26
N GLU A 76 7.79 -16.41 -0.39
CA GLU A 76 8.66 -17.19 -1.28
C GLU A 76 9.35 -18.34 -0.51
N GLU A 77 9.93 -18.07 0.67
CA GLU A 77 10.57 -19.09 1.53
C GLU A 77 9.61 -20.21 1.94
N PHE A 78 8.33 -19.93 2.06
CA PHE A 78 7.29 -20.92 2.36
C PHE A 78 6.65 -21.54 1.11
N GLY A 79 7.02 -21.10 -0.10
CA GLY A 79 6.41 -21.54 -1.35
C GLY A 79 4.95 -21.12 -1.51
N LEU A 80 4.59 -19.98 -0.92
CA LEU A 80 3.23 -19.44 -0.93
C LEU A 80 3.05 -18.30 -1.94
N ASP A 81 4.12 -17.78 -2.51
CA ASP A 81 4.11 -16.60 -3.37
C ASP A 81 3.26 -16.77 -4.63
N GLU A 82 3.30 -17.94 -5.29
CA GLU A 82 2.46 -18.24 -6.46
C GLU A 82 0.97 -18.39 -6.11
N ASN A 83 0.64 -18.59 -4.84
CA ASN A 83 -0.74 -18.74 -4.35
C ASN A 83 -1.17 -17.58 -3.42
N THR A 84 -0.48 -16.46 -3.48
CA THR A 84 -0.78 -15.28 -2.67
C THR A 84 -0.82 -14.01 -3.51
N LEU A 85 -1.98 -13.36 -3.57
CA LEU A 85 -2.11 -12.03 -4.16
C LEU A 85 -1.73 -10.98 -3.12
N ILE A 86 -0.71 -10.18 -3.41
CA ILE A 86 -0.37 -8.97 -2.63
C ILE A 86 -0.89 -7.74 -3.37
N ILE A 87 -1.73 -6.96 -2.72
CA ILE A 87 -2.15 -5.65 -3.19
C ILE A 87 -1.54 -4.58 -2.29
N PHE A 88 -0.80 -3.66 -2.88
CA PHE A 88 -0.25 -2.49 -2.19
C PHE A 88 -0.87 -1.22 -2.75
N SER A 89 -1.38 -0.35 -1.87
CA SER A 89 -1.91 0.96 -2.27
C SER A 89 -1.78 1.97 -1.14
N SER A 90 -2.23 3.19 -1.40
CA SER A 90 -2.38 4.25 -0.39
C SER A 90 -3.81 4.78 -0.41
N ASP A 91 -4.25 5.27 0.74
CA ASP A 91 -5.62 5.79 0.96
C ASP A 91 -5.89 7.13 0.26
N ASN A 92 -4.85 7.83 -0.17
CA ASN A 92 -4.95 9.11 -0.86
C ASN A 92 -3.66 9.46 -1.62
N GLY A 93 -3.74 10.48 -2.44
CA GLY A 93 -2.59 11.05 -3.13
C GLY A 93 -1.56 11.66 -2.18
N ALA A 94 -0.42 12.04 -2.73
CA ALA A 94 0.74 12.48 -1.98
C ALA A 94 0.46 13.64 -1.03
N HIS A 95 0.98 13.53 0.19
CA HIS A 95 0.98 14.60 1.18
C HIS A 95 2.34 15.30 1.21
N GLY A 96 2.32 16.63 1.27
CA GLY A 96 3.52 17.43 1.46
C GLY A 96 3.21 18.91 1.52
N LYS A 97 4.14 19.68 2.05
CA LYS A 97 4.10 21.15 2.08
C LYS A 97 5.34 21.70 1.43
N GLY A 98 5.17 22.67 0.53
CA GLY A 98 6.25 23.47 -0.01
C GLY A 98 7.41 22.65 -0.60
N GLU A 99 8.55 22.65 0.07
CA GLU A 99 9.77 22.03 -0.42
C GLU A 99 9.73 20.50 -0.54
N THR A 100 8.96 19.78 0.31
CA THR A 100 8.87 18.32 0.24
C THR A 100 8.24 17.86 -1.07
N LEU A 101 7.18 18.52 -1.50
CA LEU A 101 6.54 18.23 -2.81
C LEU A 101 7.47 18.55 -3.97
N LYS A 102 8.25 19.65 -3.86
CA LYS A 102 9.18 20.05 -4.91
C LYS A 102 10.37 19.08 -5.04
N LEU A 103 10.95 18.68 -3.90
CA LEU A 103 12.13 17.79 -3.89
C LEU A 103 11.77 16.39 -4.42
N PHE A 104 10.70 15.80 -3.92
CA PHE A 104 10.35 14.42 -4.26
C PHE A 104 9.43 14.30 -5.47
N LYS A 105 8.84 15.42 -5.96
CA LYS A 105 7.83 15.40 -7.02
C LYS A 105 6.75 14.36 -6.76
N SER A 106 6.28 14.31 -5.52
CA SER A 106 5.50 13.18 -5.00
C SER A 106 4.18 12.94 -5.73
N SER A 107 3.60 13.93 -6.38
CA SER A 107 2.43 13.77 -7.25
C SER A 107 2.80 13.56 -8.73
N GLY A 108 4.10 13.44 -9.05
CA GLY A 108 4.56 13.33 -10.44
C GLY A 108 4.08 14.50 -11.29
N ASN A 109 3.44 14.19 -12.41
CA ASN A 109 2.83 15.17 -13.31
C ASN A 109 1.36 15.47 -12.98
N LEU A 110 0.80 14.86 -11.95
CA LEU A 110 -0.60 15.03 -11.58
C LEU A 110 -0.80 16.35 -10.84
N ARG A 111 -1.89 17.04 -11.18
CA ARG A 111 -2.31 18.27 -10.51
C ARG A 111 -2.83 17.93 -9.11
N GLY A 112 -2.43 18.74 -8.11
CA GLY A 112 -2.94 18.62 -6.75
C GLY A 112 -2.13 17.68 -5.87
N LYS A 113 -2.63 17.47 -4.67
CA LYS A 113 -2.06 16.66 -3.59
C LYS A 113 -3.17 16.24 -2.64
N LYS A 114 -2.87 15.43 -1.63
CA LYS A 114 -3.81 15.08 -0.55
C LYS A 114 -4.68 16.27 -0.13
N ARG A 115 -6.00 16.09 -0.09
CA ARG A 115 -7.09 17.04 0.17
C ARG A 115 -7.53 17.89 -1.01
N ASP A 116 -6.85 17.83 -2.14
CA ASP A 116 -7.32 18.44 -3.36
C ASP A 116 -8.18 17.44 -4.15
N MET A 117 -9.25 17.91 -4.78
CA MET A 117 -10.13 17.10 -5.63
C MET A 117 -9.61 17.00 -7.08
N TYR A 118 -8.30 16.90 -7.21
CA TYR A 118 -7.59 16.66 -8.47
C TYR A 118 -6.85 15.34 -8.42
N ASP A 119 -6.42 14.85 -9.57
CA ASP A 119 -5.73 13.56 -9.70
C ASP A 119 -4.59 13.35 -8.70
N GLY A 120 -3.78 14.36 -8.44
CA GLY A 120 -2.70 14.30 -7.46
C GLY A 120 -3.16 14.15 -6.00
N GLY A 121 -4.44 14.43 -5.73
CA GLY A 121 -5.04 14.26 -4.41
C GLY A 121 -5.78 12.95 -4.21
N VAL A 122 -6.36 12.39 -5.29
CA VAL A 122 -7.21 11.20 -5.24
C VAL A 122 -6.54 9.94 -5.80
N ARG A 123 -5.65 10.06 -6.78
CA ARG A 123 -4.92 8.91 -7.34
C ARG A 123 -3.75 8.51 -6.46
N SER A 124 -3.66 7.23 -6.18
CA SER A 124 -2.57 6.61 -5.41
C SER A 124 -1.86 5.56 -6.26
N PRO A 125 -0.56 5.35 -6.08
CA PRO A 125 0.11 4.21 -6.67
C PRO A 125 -0.53 2.92 -6.13
N THR A 126 -0.89 2.03 -7.05
CA THR A 126 -1.44 0.71 -6.70
C THR A 126 -0.65 -0.35 -7.44
N PHE A 127 -0.24 -1.39 -6.74
CA PHE A 127 0.52 -2.52 -7.27
C PHE A 127 -0.18 -3.81 -6.87
N ALA A 128 -0.29 -4.73 -7.82
CA ALA A 128 -0.68 -6.11 -7.58
C ALA A 128 0.52 -7.01 -7.90
N TYR A 129 0.83 -7.92 -7.00
CA TYR A 129 1.91 -8.89 -7.16
C TYR A 129 1.37 -10.29 -6.92
N TRP A 130 1.44 -11.12 -7.95
CA TRP A 130 1.00 -12.52 -7.93
C TRP A 130 1.81 -13.31 -8.95
N PRO A 131 2.95 -13.88 -8.54
CA PRO A 131 3.79 -14.69 -9.43
C PRO A 131 3.02 -15.82 -10.11
N GLY A 132 3.32 -16.04 -11.38
CA GLY A 132 2.62 -17.07 -12.17
C GLY A 132 1.22 -16.68 -12.68
N THR A 133 0.61 -15.62 -12.14
CA THR A 133 -0.72 -15.15 -12.55
C THR A 133 -0.67 -13.77 -13.20
N ILE A 134 0.10 -12.84 -12.64
CA ILE A 134 0.30 -11.49 -13.18
C ILE A 134 1.71 -11.40 -13.77
N GLU A 135 1.82 -10.98 -15.02
CA GLU A 135 3.12 -10.80 -15.68
C GLU A 135 3.93 -9.68 -15.03
N GLN A 136 5.23 -9.91 -14.90
CA GLN A 136 6.13 -8.92 -14.32
C GLN A 136 6.23 -7.69 -15.22
N GLY A 137 6.03 -6.51 -14.62
CA GLY A 137 6.15 -5.23 -15.31
C GLY A 137 4.91 -4.83 -16.11
N GLU A 138 3.81 -5.57 -15.99
CA GLU A 138 2.52 -5.18 -16.58
C GLU A 138 2.07 -3.84 -16.02
N VAL A 139 1.55 -2.98 -16.89
CA VAL A 139 1.02 -1.66 -16.55
C VAL A 139 -0.40 -1.56 -17.08
N SER A 140 -1.33 -1.19 -16.23
CA SER A 140 -2.74 -1.05 -16.58
C SER A 140 -3.22 0.38 -16.33
N ASP A 141 -4.03 0.88 -17.26
CA ASP A 141 -4.76 2.15 -17.12
C ASP A 141 -6.16 1.95 -16.51
N HIS A 142 -6.44 0.77 -15.97
CA HIS A 142 -7.70 0.45 -15.31
C HIS A 142 -7.98 1.41 -14.14
N ILE A 143 -9.16 2.00 -14.14
CA ILE A 143 -9.60 2.89 -13.05
C ILE A 143 -10.26 2.00 -11.99
N SER A 144 -9.72 2.01 -10.79
CA SER A 144 -10.22 1.23 -9.66
C SER A 144 -10.18 2.05 -8.36
N ALA A 145 -10.90 1.58 -7.36
CA ALA A 145 -10.92 2.17 -6.03
C ALA A 145 -11.04 1.08 -4.95
N PHE A 146 -10.97 1.46 -3.67
CA PHE A 146 -11.00 0.47 -2.58
C PHE A 146 -12.30 -0.34 -2.51
N TRP A 147 -13.41 0.19 -2.98
CA TRP A 147 -14.68 -0.56 -3.04
C TRP A 147 -14.67 -1.71 -4.07
N ASP A 148 -13.73 -1.70 -5.02
CA ASP A 148 -13.57 -2.77 -6.00
C ASP A 148 -12.81 -3.98 -5.43
N VAL A 149 -12.10 -3.79 -4.31
CA VAL A 149 -11.27 -4.85 -3.69
C VAL A 149 -12.12 -6.03 -3.25
N LEU A 150 -13.20 -5.78 -2.52
CA LEU A 150 -14.05 -6.86 -1.99
C LEU A 150 -14.75 -7.66 -3.09
N PRO A 151 -15.38 -7.05 -4.11
CA PRO A 151 -15.89 -7.77 -5.28
C PRO A 151 -14.84 -8.62 -5.99
N THR A 152 -13.65 -8.05 -6.20
CA THR A 152 -12.52 -8.75 -6.83
C THR A 152 -12.11 -9.99 -6.02
N LEU A 153 -11.98 -9.87 -4.70
CA LEU A 153 -11.63 -11.00 -3.85
C LEU A 153 -12.73 -12.06 -3.83
N SER A 154 -13.99 -11.65 -3.84
CA SER A 154 -15.14 -12.59 -3.94
C SER A 154 -15.10 -13.39 -5.24
N GLU A 155 -14.81 -12.74 -6.35
CA GLU A 155 -14.70 -13.42 -7.65
C GLU A 155 -13.52 -14.41 -7.67
N LEU A 156 -12.35 -13.98 -7.17
CA LEU A 156 -11.14 -14.79 -7.13
C LEU A 156 -11.27 -16.02 -6.23
N THR A 157 -12.00 -15.92 -5.12
CA THR A 157 -12.19 -17.01 -4.16
C THR A 157 -13.43 -17.86 -4.44
N ALA A 158 -14.28 -17.44 -5.37
CA ALA A 158 -15.62 -18.01 -5.61
C ALA A 158 -16.52 -17.99 -4.36
N GLU A 159 -16.24 -17.12 -3.39
CA GLU A 159 -17.02 -16.95 -2.17
C GLU A 159 -17.99 -15.77 -2.34
N PRO A 160 -19.30 -15.99 -2.23
CA PRO A 160 -20.28 -14.93 -2.43
C PRO A 160 -20.19 -13.87 -1.34
N ILE A 161 -20.36 -12.62 -1.72
CA ILE A 161 -20.50 -11.53 -0.76
C ILE A 161 -21.86 -11.66 -0.10
N ASN A 162 -21.89 -12.11 1.15
CA ASN A 162 -23.08 -12.20 1.96
C ASN A 162 -23.29 -10.90 2.75
N GLY A 163 -24.27 -10.11 2.35
CA GLY A 163 -24.63 -8.85 3.01
C GLY A 163 -24.86 -7.70 2.04
N CYS A 164 -25.50 -6.66 2.53
CA CYS A 164 -25.70 -5.45 1.77
C CYS A 164 -24.37 -4.72 1.62
N LEU A 165 -23.68 -4.89 0.51
CA LEU A 165 -22.76 -3.88 0.05
C LEU A 165 -23.59 -2.68 -0.35
N LEU A 166 -23.59 -1.67 0.46
CA LEU A 166 -24.50 -0.52 0.35
C LEU A 166 -24.37 0.21 -0.99
N TYR A 167 -23.31 -0.03 -1.72
CA TYR A 167 -23.06 0.53 -3.05
C TYR A 167 -22.22 -0.45 -3.86
N THR A 168 -22.87 -1.24 -4.67
CA THR A 168 -22.25 -1.87 -5.82
C THR A 168 -22.24 -0.85 -6.96
N SER A 169 -21.38 -1.04 -7.95
CA SER A 169 -21.38 -0.23 -9.18
C SER A 169 -22.77 -0.11 -9.81
N ASP A 170 -23.60 -1.16 -9.71
CA ASP A 170 -24.97 -1.20 -10.20
C ASP A 170 -25.91 -0.22 -9.47
N ALA A 171 -25.70 -0.01 -8.17
CA ALA A 171 -26.52 0.95 -7.42
C ALA A 171 -26.26 2.42 -7.83
N ALA A 172 -25.10 2.71 -8.39
CA ALA A 172 -24.81 4.03 -8.95
C ALA A 172 -25.42 4.22 -10.35
N ASP A 173 -25.56 3.15 -11.13
CA ASP A 173 -26.11 3.20 -12.48
C ASP A 173 -27.64 3.27 -12.49
N GLU A 174 -28.33 2.83 -11.45
CA GLU A 174 -29.78 2.86 -11.34
C GLU A 174 -30.36 4.19 -10.85
N GLN A 175 -29.56 5.18 -10.47
CA GLN A 175 -30.03 6.44 -9.88
C GLN A 175 -29.92 7.68 -10.77
N TRP A 176 -29.54 7.53 -12.05
CA TRP A 176 -29.42 8.71 -12.96
C TRP A 176 -30.06 8.50 -14.30
#